data_837da3609fdea49416b186a3ced8cff1
#
_entry.id   837da3609fdea49416b186a3ced8cff1
#
_cell.length_a   1.000
_cell.length_b   1.000
_cell.length_c   1.000
_cell.angle_alpha   90.00
_cell.angle_beta   90.00
_cell.angle_gamma   90.00
#
_symmetry.space_group_name_H-M   'P 1'
#
loop_
_entity.id
_entity.type
_entity.pdbx_description
1 polymer ?
#
loop_
_entity_poly.entity_id
_entity_poly.type
_entity_poly.pdbx_seq_one_letter_code
_entity_poly.pdbx_strand_id
1 'polypeptide(L)'
;VAAIANPLINITLQGRHDTYPKRRGMTRVPELLAAGVPVAFGHDCVMDPWYSLGSGDMLEVAHMGLHVAQMTGQDAMRACFQAVTSTPAAILGLDDTGLAVGKRADLVLLQARDPVEALRLRATRLMVMRAGEVIATTPPATATLDAWCSFTAPPRSLTKATRLRVPSLLMR
;
A
#
# COMPACT_ATOMS: atom_id res chain seq x y z
N VAL A 1 8.32 20.26 -12.11
CA VAL A 1 7.17 20.31 -11.18
C VAL A 1 6.75 18.88 -10.88
N ALA A 2 6.45 18.56 -9.63
CA ALA A 2 5.88 17.29 -9.22
C ALA A 2 4.57 17.55 -8.46
N ALA A 3 3.71 16.53 -8.34
CA ALA A 3 2.45 16.60 -7.59
C ALA A 3 2.48 15.61 -6.43
N ILE A 4 1.83 16.00 -5.32
CA ILE A 4 1.57 15.09 -4.19
C ILE A 4 0.05 15.02 -4.02
N ALA A 5 -0.51 13.82 -4.17
CA ALA A 5 -1.92 13.54 -3.95
C ALA A 5 -2.13 12.90 -2.59
N ASN A 6 -3.17 13.32 -1.87
CA ASN A 6 -3.49 12.84 -0.53
C ASN A 6 -4.83 12.08 -0.55
N PRO A 7 -4.88 10.84 -1.03
CA PRO A 7 -6.13 10.15 -1.35
C PRO A 7 -7.05 9.96 -0.14
N LEU A 8 -6.51 9.66 1.04
CA LEU A 8 -7.30 9.44 2.26
C LEU A 8 -8.06 10.70 2.68
N ILE A 9 -7.36 11.83 2.78
CA ILE A 9 -7.97 13.08 3.19
C ILE A 9 -8.87 13.65 2.08
N ASN A 10 -8.46 13.54 0.82
CA ASN A 10 -9.27 14.05 -0.29
C ASN A 10 -10.65 13.36 -0.36
N ILE A 11 -10.68 12.01 -0.31
CA ILE A 11 -11.95 11.27 -0.39
C ILE A 11 -12.84 11.48 0.84
N THR A 12 -12.25 11.81 1.99
CA THR A 12 -12.97 12.06 3.23
C THR A 12 -13.58 13.43 3.27
N LEU A 13 -12.86 14.47 2.84
CA LEU A 13 -13.29 15.86 2.96
C LEU A 13 -14.07 16.35 1.74
N GLN A 14 -13.70 15.94 0.53
CA GLN A 14 -14.32 16.42 -0.70
C GLN A 14 -15.78 15.96 -0.80
N GLY A 15 -16.67 16.92 -0.90
CA GLY A 15 -18.11 16.68 -1.00
C GLY A 15 -18.76 16.09 0.26
N ARG A 16 -18.12 16.19 1.44
CA ARG A 16 -18.68 15.61 2.70
C ARG A 16 -20.02 16.20 3.09
N HIS A 17 -20.29 17.44 2.75
CA HIS A 17 -21.54 18.15 3.03
C HIS A 17 -22.54 18.11 1.87
N ASP A 18 -22.19 17.49 0.75
CA ASP A 18 -23.11 17.34 -0.36
C ASP A 18 -24.26 16.40 -0.01
N THR A 19 -25.42 16.66 -0.57
CA THR A 19 -26.50 15.70 -0.68
C THR A 19 -26.17 14.66 -1.76
N TYR A 20 -27.02 13.67 -1.95
CA TYR A 20 -26.79 12.68 -3.00
C TYR A 20 -27.13 13.21 -4.40
N PRO A 21 -26.33 12.95 -5.45
CA PRO A 21 -25.06 12.20 -5.45
C PRO A 21 -23.90 13.06 -4.90
N LYS A 22 -23.07 12.42 -4.04
CA LYS A 22 -21.91 13.10 -3.46
C LYS A 22 -20.75 13.21 -4.43
N ARG A 23 -20.14 14.37 -4.52
CA ARG A 23 -18.86 14.54 -5.22
C ARG A 23 -17.75 13.78 -4.49
N ARG A 24 -16.82 13.26 -5.25
CA ARG A 24 -15.62 12.54 -4.77
C ARG A 24 -14.39 13.19 -5.41
N GLY A 25 -14.01 14.37 -4.87
CA GLY A 25 -12.84 15.10 -5.40
C GLY A 25 -11.54 14.33 -5.17
N MET A 26 -10.81 14.14 -6.27
CA MET A 26 -9.50 13.51 -6.27
C MET A 26 -8.56 14.25 -7.20
N THR A 27 -7.27 14.24 -6.87
CA THR A 27 -6.22 14.61 -7.80
C THR A 27 -6.31 13.75 -9.06
N ARG A 28 -6.15 14.37 -10.22
CA ARG A 28 -6.22 13.70 -11.54
C ARG A 28 -4.94 12.91 -11.81
N VAL A 29 -4.69 11.88 -10.98
CA VAL A 29 -3.43 11.12 -10.97
C VAL A 29 -3.13 10.47 -12.32
N PRO A 30 -4.06 9.74 -12.97
CA PRO A 30 -3.78 9.12 -14.26
C PRO A 30 -3.37 10.11 -15.34
N GLU A 31 -4.05 11.27 -15.39
CA GLU A 31 -3.78 12.30 -16.40
C GLU A 31 -2.44 13.00 -16.13
N LEU A 32 -2.09 13.24 -14.87
CA LEU A 32 -0.79 13.81 -14.51
C LEU A 32 0.35 12.86 -14.89
N LEU A 33 0.20 11.56 -14.59
CA LEU A 33 1.18 10.55 -14.98
C LEU A 33 1.30 10.44 -16.52
N ALA A 34 0.17 10.48 -17.24
CA ALA A 34 0.17 10.47 -18.71
C ALA A 34 0.84 11.71 -19.30
N ALA A 35 0.78 12.85 -18.60
CA ALA A 35 1.47 14.08 -18.97
C ALA A 35 2.95 14.09 -18.54
N GLY A 36 3.48 13.00 -17.98
CA GLY A 36 4.88 12.89 -17.53
C GLY A 36 5.16 13.65 -16.22
N VAL A 37 4.13 14.04 -15.46
CA VAL A 37 4.30 14.70 -14.17
C VAL A 37 4.50 13.62 -13.10
N PRO A 38 5.61 13.63 -12.33
CA PRO A 38 5.80 12.72 -11.22
C PRO A 38 4.71 12.95 -10.16
N VAL A 39 4.04 11.87 -9.74
CA VAL A 39 3.00 11.93 -8.69
C VAL A 39 3.41 11.05 -7.53
N ALA A 40 3.57 11.64 -6.35
CA ALA A 40 3.69 10.93 -5.09
C ALA A 40 2.34 10.93 -4.36
N PHE A 41 2.18 9.99 -3.44
CA PHE A 41 1.06 9.98 -2.49
C PHE A 41 1.55 10.37 -1.11
N GLY A 42 0.77 11.21 -0.43
CA GLY A 42 0.96 11.61 0.95
C GLY A 42 -0.20 11.16 1.82
N HIS A 43 0.04 11.03 3.12
CA HIS A 43 -1.01 10.73 4.09
C HIS A 43 -1.80 11.99 4.45
N ASP A 44 -1.11 13.14 4.50
CA ASP A 44 -1.58 14.44 4.98
C ASP A 44 -1.85 14.37 6.50
N CYS A 45 -3.07 14.20 6.89
CA CYS A 45 -3.55 14.16 8.28
C CYS A 45 -3.58 12.74 8.83
N VAL A 46 -3.21 12.57 10.11
CA VAL A 46 -3.28 11.30 10.86
C VAL A 46 -3.79 11.59 12.27
N MET A 47 -4.98 11.11 12.60
CA MET A 47 -5.59 11.26 13.93
C MET A 47 -5.58 12.71 14.46
N ASP A 48 -5.91 13.64 13.59
CA ASP A 48 -5.95 15.07 13.90
C ASP A 48 -7.39 15.65 13.74
N PRO A 49 -7.64 16.94 14.05
CA PRO A 49 -8.97 17.53 13.96
C PRO A 49 -9.61 17.48 12.57
N TRP A 50 -8.82 17.39 11.50
CA TRP A 50 -9.30 17.35 10.12
C TRP A 50 -9.61 15.94 9.64
N TYR A 51 -8.85 14.95 10.15
CA TYR A 51 -8.96 13.56 9.78
C TYR A 51 -8.69 12.67 10.99
N SER A 52 -9.75 12.22 11.64
CA SER A 52 -9.70 11.42 12.87
C SER A 52 -9.34 9.94 12.63
N LEU A 53 -8.95 9.58 11.43
CA LEU A 53 -8.57 8.24 11.00
C LEU A 53 -7.08 8.20 10.61
N GLY A 54 -6.71 7.13 9.94
CA GLY A 54 -5.36 6.93 9.46
C GLY A 54 -4.43 6.28 10.46
N SER A 55 -3.42 5.64 9.95
CA SER A 55 -2.46 4.85 10.71
C SER A 55 -1.00 5.32 10.49
N GLY A 56 -0.79 6.29 9.59
CA GLY A 56 0.55 6.62 9.08
C GLY A 56 1.11 5.56 8.12
N ASP A 57 0.31 4.56 7.75
CA ASP A 57 0.69 3.50 6.85
C ASP A 57 0.64 3.92 5.38
N MET A 58 1.80 4.03 4.72
CA MET A 58 1.86 4.42 3.32
C MET A 58 1.33 3.35 2.35
N LEU A 59 1.26 2.06 2.75
CA LEU A 59 0.54 1.06 1.96
C LEU A 59 -0.98 1.29 1.98
N GLU A 60 -1.53 1.74 3.12
CA GLU A 60 -2.93 2.16 3.20
C GLU A 60 -3.22 3.32 2.25
N VAL A 61 -2.33 4.31 2.23
CA VAL A 61 -2.43 5.47 1.32
C VAL A 61 -2.41 5.03 -0.14
N ALA A 62 -1.47 4.17 -0.53
CA ALA A 62 -1.36 3.65 -1.89
C ALA A 62 -2.55 2.77 -2.26
N HIS A 63 -3.04 1.95 -1.33
CA HIS A 63 -4.24 1.13 -1.51
C HIS A 63 -5.49 2.00 -1.73
N MET A 64 -5.68 3.06 -0.96
CA MET A 64 -6.76 4.01 -1.19
C MET A 64 -6.57 4.73 -2.53
N GLY A 65 -5.35 5.18 -2.84
CA GLY A 65 -5.02 5.87 -4.07
C GLY A 65 -5.41 5.08 -5.32
N LEU A 66 -5.08 3.77 -5.36
CA LEU A 66 -5.43 2.93 -6.50
C LEU A 66 -6.95 2.79 -6.69
N HIS A 67 -7.74 2.75 -5.60
CA HIS A 67 -9.19 2.62 -5.68
C HIS A 67 -9.84 3.92 -6.17
N VAL A 68 -9.51 5.03 -5.55
CA VAL A 68 -10.16 6.31 -5.86
C VAL A 68 -9.72 6.89 -7.20
N ALA A 69 -8.50 6.61 -7.65
CA ALA A 69 -8.02 6.95 -8.99
C ALA A 69 -8.30 5.85 -10.03
N GLN A 70 -8.96 4.75 -9.65
CA GLN A 70 -9.32 3.61 -10.51
C GLN A 70 -8.10 2.98 -11.22
N MET A 71 -6.96 2.95 -10.55
CA MET A 71 -5.67 2.46 -11.07
C MET A 71 -5.49 0.96 -10.79
N THR A 72 -6.43 0.13 -11.27
CA THR A 72 -6.53 -1.30 -10.91
C THR A 72 -5.77 -2.25 -11.84
N GLY A 73 -5.18 -1.77 -12.94
CA GLY A 73 -4.28 -2.56 -13.79
C GLY A 73 -2.95 -2.84 -13.07
N GLN A 74 -2.26 -3.93 -13.42
CA GLN A 74 -1.02 -4.32 -12.73
C GLN A 74 0.07 -3.23 -12.79
N ASP A 75 0.27 -2.60 -13.94
CA ASP A 75 1.26 -1.52 -14.07
C ASP A 75 0.83 -0.27 -13.32
N ALA A 76 -0.48 0.05 -13.33
CA ALA A 76 -1.03 1.13 -12.55
C ALA A 76 -0.90 0.88 -11.03
N MET A 77 -1.09 -0.35 -10.56
CA MET A 77 -0.82 -0.72 -9.16
C MET A 77 0.67 -0.58 -8.80
N ARG A 78 1.59 -0.97 -9.70
CA ARG A 78 3.04 -0.74 -9.52
C ARG A 78 3.35 0.76 -9.42
N ALA A 79 2.72 1.58 -10.27
CA ALA A 79 2.86 3.04 -10.19
C ALA A 79 2.34 3.59 -8.85
N CYS A 80 1.22 3.10 -8.33
CA CYS A 80 0.73 3.46 -6.98
C CYS A 80 1.72 3.05 -5.88
N PHE A 81 2.37 1.90 -6.01
CA PHE A 81 3.41 1.50 -5.06
C PHE A 81 4.64 2.41 -5.15
N GLN A 82 5.07 2.76 -6.36
CA GLN A 82 6.16 3.71 -6.56
C GLN A 82 5.82 5.10 -6.01
N ALA A 83 4.55 5.51 -6.09
CA ALA A 83 4.08 6.79 -5.56
C ALA A 83 4.24 6.94 -4.03
N VAL A 84 4.47 5.85 -3.31
CA VAL A 84 4.76 5.87 -1.86
C VAL A 84 6.18 5.40 -1.52
N THR A 85 7.01 5.12 -2.51
CA THR A 85 8.38 4.61 -2.32
C THR A 85 9.40 5.42 -3.12
N SER A 86 9.71 5.01 -4.34
CA SER A 86 10.76 5.62 -5.16
C SER A 86 10.42 7.02 -5.68
N THR A 87 9.17 7.28 -6.00
CA THR A 87 8.76 8.59 -6.52
C THR A 87 8.93 9.72 -5.50
N PRO A 88 8.44 9.60 -4.25
CA PRO A 88 8.68 10.64 -3.23
C PRO A 88 10.17 10.78 -2.91
N ALA A 89 10.95 9.70 -2.89
CA ALA A 89 12.38 9.77 -2.68
C ALA A 89 13.06 10.63 -3.78
N ALA A 90 12.70 10.39 -5.05
CA ALA A 90 13.22 11.18 -6.17
C ALA A 90 12.77 12.66 -6.10
N ILE A 91 11.51 12.93 -5.74
CA ILE A 91 10.99 14.30 -5.59
C ILE A 91 11.73 15.06 -4.48
N LEU A 92 12.09 14.37 -3.41
CA LEU A 92 12.81 14.94 -2.26
C LEU A 92 14.33 14.99 -2.45
N GLY A 93 14.85 14.49 -3.57
CA GLY A 93 16.30 14.44 -3.82
C GLY A 93 17.06 13.49 -2.89
N LEU A 94 16.44 12.39 -2.45
CA LEU A 94 17.05 11.39 -1.59
C LEU A 94 17.84 10.37 -2.42
N ASP A 95 19.05 10.74 -2.82
CA ASP A 95 19.89 9.93 -3.73
C ASP A 95 20.49 8.68 -3.07
N ASP A 96 20.57 8.64 -1.74
CA ASP A 96 21.12 7.52 -0.98
C ASP A 96 20.11 6.41 -0.68
N THR A 97 18.88 6.54 -1.15
CA THR A 97 17.82 5.54 -0.96
C THR A 97 17.78 4.52 -2.07
N GLY A 98 17.19 3.39 -1.76
CA GLY A 98 16.96 2.35 -2.75
C GLY A 98 17.76 1.07 -2.50
N LEU A 99 17.38 -0.03 -3.19
CA LEU A 99 17.99 -1.35 -3.02
C LEU A 99 19.18 -1.50 -3.98
N ALA A 100 20.34 -0.97 -3.59
CA ALA A 100 21.59 -1.13 -4.32
C ALA A 100 22.76 -1.12 -3.34
N VAL A 101 23.87 -1.74 -3.74
CA VAL A 101 25.11 -1.72 -2.96
C VAL A 101 25.60 -0.26 -2.78
N GLY A 102 25.95 0.08 -1.56
CA GLY A 102 26.39 1.43 -1.20
C GLY A 102 25.27 2.42 -0.86
N LYS A 103 24.01 2.03 -0.97
CA LYS A 103 22.88 2.84 -0.52
C LYS A 103 22.58 2.59 0.96
N ARG A 104 21.98 3.59 1.61
CA ARG A 104 21.55 3.46 3.01
C ARG A 104 20.49 2.35 3.13
N ALA A 105 20.68 1.48 4.09
CA ALA A 105 19.76 0.36 4.35
C ALA A 105 18.53 0.83 5.16
N ASP A 106 17.67 1.63 4.53
CA ASP A 106 16.32 1.95 4.99
C ASP A 106 15.36 1.02 4.25
N LEU A 107 14.98 -0.10 4.87
CA LEU A 107 14.30 -1.20 4.22
C LEU A 107 13.06 -1.63 4.99
N VAL A 108 12.04 -2.08 4.25
CA VAL A 108 10.87 -2.73 4.82
C VAL A 108 10.69 -4.10 4.17
N LEU A 109 10.63 -5.15 4.98
CA LEU A 109 10.27 -6.49 4.53
C LEU A 109 8.78 -6.67 4.67
N LEU A 110 8.11 -6.97 3.57
CA LEU A 110 6.67 -7.19 3.52
C LEU A 110 6.34 -8.67 3.31
N GLN A 111 5.23 -9.11 3.89
CA GLN A 111 4.69 -10.47 3.67
C GLN A 111 3.93 -10.51 2.35
N ALA A 112 4.64 -10.33 1.24
CA ALA A 112 4.10 -10.32 -0.11
C ALA A 112 5.16 -10.79 -1.10
N ARG A 113 4.73 -11.30 -2.26
CA ARG A 113 5.63 -11.78 -3.33
C ARG A 113 6.12 -10.65 -4.23
N ASP A 114 5.29 -9.61 -4.37
CA ASP A 114 5.54 -8.50 -5.28
C ASP A 114 4.76 -7.23 -4.83
N PRO A 115 5.03 -6.05 -5.43
CA PRO A 115 4.35 -4.80 -5.11
C PRO A 115 2.82 -4.85 -5.28
N VAL A 116 2.32 -5.59 -6.27
CA VAL A 116 0.88 -5.71 -6.55
C VAL A 116 0.19 -6.46 -5.42
N GLU A 117 0.78 -7.58 -4.99
CA GLU A 117 0.28 -8.35 -3.85
C GLU A 117 0.38 -7.55 -2.55
N ALA A 118 1.49 -6.82 -2.35
CA ALA A 118 1.67 -5.97 -1.18
C ALA A 118 0.54 -4.95 -1.03
N LEU A 119 0.20 -4.25 -2.11
CA LEU A 119 -0.89 -3.29 -2.13
C LEU A 119 -2.25 -3.95 -1.97
N ARG A 120 -2.51 -5.00 -2.75
CA ARG A 120 -3.80 -5.70 -2.76
C ARG A 120 -4.18 -6.24 -1.38
N LEU A 121 -3.21 -6.80 -0.67
CA LEU A 121 -3.43 -7.42 0.64
C LEU A 121 -3.13 -6.46 1.82
N ARG A 122 -2.60 -5.27 1.55
CA ARG A 122 -2.03 -4.39 2.60
C ARG A 122 -1.09 -5.18 3.50
N ALA A 123 -0.07 -5.75 2.86
CA ALA A 123 0.77 -6.79 3.43
C ALA A 123 1.40 -6.40 4.77
N THR A 124 1.46 -7.36 5.69
CA THR A 124 2.09 -7.19 7.00
C THR A 124 3.57 -6.81 6.82
N ARG A 125 4.03 -5.81 7.57
CA ARG A 125 5.45 -5.48 7.69
C ARG A 125 6.10 -6.46 8.64
N LEU A 126 6.94 -7.33 8.10
CA LEU A 126 7.68 -8.33 8.90
C LEU A 126 8.87 -7.71 9.62
N MET A 127 9.53 -6.76 8.96
CA MET A 127 10.70 -6.09 9.51
C MET A 127 10.81 -4.66 8.94
N VAL A 128 11.21 -3.74 9.79
CA VAL A 128 11.60 -2.38 9.39
C VAL A 128 13.04 -2.16 9.81
N MET A 129 13.85 -1.72 8.86
CA MET A 129 15.25 -1.42 9.06
C MET A 129 15.51 0.05 8.72
N ARG A 130 16.31 0.74 9.54
CA ARG A 130 16.75 2.09 9.30
C ARG A 130 18.27 2.20 9.50
N ALA A 131 18.93 2.73 8.51
CA ALA A 131 20.40 2.87 8.49
C ALA A 131 21.15 1.56 8.85
N GLY A 132 20.61 0.41 8.42
CA GLY A 132 21.16 -0.92 8.69
C GLY A 132 20.73 -1.55 10.03
N GLU A 133 20.01 -0.83 10.89
CA GLU A 133 19.52 -1.34 12.17
C GLU A 133 18.05 -1.77 12.05
N VAL A 134 17.71 -2.92 12.62
CA VAL A 134 16.31 -3.38 12.71
C VAL A 134 15.62 -2.64 13.84
N ILE A 135 14.63 -1.83 13.50
CA ILE A 135 13.90 -0.99 14.47
C ILE A 135 12.51 -1.54 14.82
N ALA A 136 11.98 -2.46 14.01
CA ALA A 136 10.71 -3.12 14.30
C ALA A 136 10.64 -4.49 13.62
N THR A 137 9.98 -5.44 14.29
CA THR A 137 9.66 -6.76 13.75
C THR A 137 8.23 -7.14 14.09
N THR A 138 7.56 -7.83 13.17
CA THR A 138 6.21 -8.37 13.36
C THR A 138 6.21 -9.83 12.92
N PRO A 139 5.66 -10.75 13.70
CA PRO A 139 5.52 -12.14 13.27
C PRO A 139 4.69 -12.24 11.98
N PRO A 140 5.00 -13.20 11.09
CA PRO A 140 4.18 -13.45 9.92
C PRO A 140 2.73 -13.76 10.31
N ALA A 141 1.78 -13.13 9.61
CA ALA A 141 0.39 -13.52 9.71
C ALA A 141 0.22 -14.92 9.09
N THR A 142 -0.23 -15.89 9.88
CA THR A 142 -0.53 -17.25 9.43
C THR A 142 -1.99 -17.54 9.72
N ALA A 143 -2.71 -18.03 8.70
CA ALA A 143 -4.07 -18.51 8.86
C ALA A 143 -4.07 -20.03 8.84
N THR A 144 -4.71 -20.65 9.83
CA THR A 144 -5.01 -22.08 9.85
C THR A 144 -6.52 -22.26 9.72
N LEU A 145 -6.91 -23.19 8.87
CA LEU A 145 -8.30 -23.59 8.77
C LEU A 145 -8.49 -24.83 9.66
N ASP A 146 -9.01 -24.62 10.87
CA ASP A 146 -9.08 -25.68 11.90
C ASP A 146 -10.28 -26.61 11.74
N ALA A 147 -11.33 -26.17 11.07
CA ALA A 147 -12.47 -27.01 10.73
C ALA A 147 -13.21 -26.45 9.52
N TRP A 148 -13.56 -27.32 8.61
CA TRP A 148 -14.61 -27.03 7.65
C TRP A 148 -15.95 -27.16 8.39
N CYS A 149 -16.65 -26.07 8.59
CA CYS A 149 -18.02 -26.12 9.05
C CYS A 149 -18.83 -26.88 7.98
N SER A 150 -19.27 -28.10 8.32
CA SER A 150 -20.01 -28.98 7.43
C SER A 150 -21.35 -28.37 7.05
N PHE A 151 -21.34 -27.52 6.06
CA PHE A 151 -22.53 -27.31 5.26
C PHE A 151 -22.60 -28.51 4.30
N THR A 152 -23.61 -29.31 4.46
CA THR A 152 -23.83 -30.58 3.81
C THR A 152 -23.61 -30.56 2.30
N ALA A 153 -22.39 -30.87 1.87
CA ALA A 153 -22.07 -31.36 0.55
C ALA A 153 -21.35 -32.70 0.70
N PRO A 154 -21.57 -33.69 -0.16
CA PRO A 154 -21.01 -35.03 0.01
C PRO A 154 -19.48 -34.98 0.01
N PRO A 155 -18.82 -35.89 0.75
CA PRO A 155 -17.39 -35.84 0.95
C PRO A 155 -16.64 -36.15 -0.35
N ARG A 156 -16.03 -35.11 -0.94
CA ARG A 156 -14.86 -35.34 -1.81
C ARG A 156 -13.65 -35.30 -0.90
N SER A 157 -12.95 -36.41 -0.83
CA SER A 157 -11.73 -36.59 -0.07
C SER A 157 -10.71 -35.46 -0.37
N LEU A 158 -10.60 -34.48 0.50
CA LEU A 158 -9.48 -33.56 0.52
C LEU A 158 -8.59 -33.90 1.73
N THR A 159 -7.81 -34.93 1.58
CA THR A 159 -6.63 -35.16 2.38
C THR A 159 -5.54 -34.21 1.90
N LYS A 160 -5.36 -33.12 2.57
CA LYS A 160 -4.10 -32.41 2.89
C LYS A 160 -4.42 -30.98 3.33
N ALA A 161 -4.09 -30.67 4.57
CA ALA A 161 -3.97 -29.30 5.03
C ALA A 161 -2.90 -28.60 4.18
N THR A 162 -3.33 -27.77 3.24
CA THR A 162 -2.42 -26.94 2.45
C THR A 162 -2.05 -25.74 3.32
N ARG A 163 -0.89 -25.78 3.95
CA ARG A 163 -0.26 -24.60 4.53
C ARG A 163 -0.03 -23.60 3.39
N LEU A 164 -0.82 -22.56 3.35
CA LEU A 164 -0.53 -21.39 2.51
C LEU A 164 0.74 -20.71 3.07
N ARG A 165 1.89 -21.10 2.54
CA ARG A 165 3.12 -20.33 2.74
C ARG A 165 3.02 -19.09 1.85
N VAL A 166 2.85 -17.95 2.47
CA VAL A 166 2.98 -16.67 1.77
C VAL A 166 4.47 -16.33 1.75
N PRO A 167 5.10 -16.24 0.57
CA PRO A 167 6.50 -15.83 0.47
C PRO A 167 6.68 -14.40 0.97
N SER A 168 7.80 -14.12 1.59
CA SER A 168 8.21 -12.77 1.97
C SER A 168 9.07 -12.15 0.86
N LEU A 169 8.82 -10.90 0.56
CA LEU A 169 9.60 -10.13 -0.41
C LEU A 169 10.17 -8.91 0.29
N LEU A 170 11.46 -8.63 0.05
CA LEU A 170 12.11 -7.42 0.52
C LEU A 170 11.65 -6.24 -0.35
N MET A 171 11.06 -5.22 0.28
CA MET A 171 10.62 -4.00 -0.41
C MET A 171 11.18 -2.76 0.28
N ARG A 172 11.38 -1.75 -0.49
CA ARG A 172 12.04 -0.47 -0.12
C ARG A 172 11.08 0.50 0.53
#